data_1763f6b5d212948c932f50cf1788b0f8
#
_entry.id   1763f6b5d212948c932f50cf1788b0f8
#
_cell.length_a   1.000
_cell.length_b   1.000
_cell.length_c   1.000
_cell.angle_alpha   90.00
_cell.angle_beta   90.00
_cell.angle_gamma   90.00
#
_symmetry.space_group_name_H-M   'P 1'
#
loop_
_entity.id
_entity.type
_entity.pdbx_description
1 polymer ?
#
loop_
_entity_poly.entity_id
_entity_poly.type
_entity_poly.pdbx_seq_one_letter_code
_entity_poly.pdbx_strand_id
1 'polypeptide(L)'
;MKKESAIAMMVLLTVSLLFAFTSDLWAQQKKVTDIEGVQFNTGASLADNLKPFVGKDVFIHLRSGKTFQGYLKSVGNGLVQLEKLAGRDFYDALIRIEDISAVEAKFRDMK
;
A
#
# COMPACT_ATOMS: atom_id res chain seq x y z
N MET A 1 14.05 5.11 59.83
CA MET A 1 13.28 6.12 59.08
C MET A 1 13.89 6.46 57.72
N LYS A 2 15.19 6.68 57.62
CA LYS A 2 15.82 7.01 56.34
C LYS A 2 15.78 5.86 55.30
N LYS A 3 15.72 4.60 55.74
CA LYS A 3 15.65 3.43 54.84
C LYS A 3 14.32 3.26 54.15
N GLU A 4 13.22 3.63 54.79
CA GLU A 4 11.87 3.50 54.24
C GLU A 4 11.60 4.52 53.14
N SER A 5 12.10 5.75 53.25
CA SER A 5 11.93 6.77 52.23
C SER A 5 12.76 6.49 50.96
N ALA A 6 13.93 5.83 51.10
CA ALA A 6 14.77 5.44 49.96
C ALA A 6 14.12 4.30 49.15
N ILE A 7 13.47 3.34 49.80
CA ILE A 7 12.75 2.24 49.14
C ILE A 7 11.53 2.76 48.43
N ALA A 8 10.79 3.69 49.03
CA ALA A 8 9.62 4.32 48.41
C ALA A 8 9.97 5.12 47.16
N MET A 9 11.11 5.81 47.18
CA MET A 9 11.63 6.55 46.01
C MET A 9 12.06 5.61 44.87
N MET A 10 12.70 4.48 45.19
CA MET A 10 13.05 3.48 44.17
C MET A 10 11.85 2.85 43.48
N VAL A 11 10.79 2.55 44.23
CA VAL A 11 9.55 2.00 43.66
C VAL A 11 8.85 3.00 42.73
N LEU A 12 8.86 4.28 43.10
CA LEU A 12 8.29 5.35 42.24
C LEU A 12 9.07 5.52 40.93
N LEU A 13 10.39 5.42 40.96
CA LEU A 13 11.26 5.51 39.80
C LEU A 13 11.05 4.34 38.82
N THR A 14 10.91 3.11 39.34
CA THR A 14 10.64 1.93 38.51
C THR A 14 9.27 1.98 37.83
N VAL A 15 8.24 2.48 38.51
CA VAL A 15 6.90 2.63 37.94
C VAL A 15 6.88 3.69 36.83
N SER A 16 7.59 4.80 36.99
CA SER A 16 7.66 5.84 35.96
C SER A 16 8.46 5.40 34.75
N LEU A 17 9.48 4.56 34.88
CA LEU A 17 10.21 3.96 33.78
C LEU A 17 9.32 2.99 32.96
N LEU A 18 8.50 2.18 33.59
CA LEU A 18 7.56 1.30 32.93
C LEU A 18 6.50 2.07 32.16
N PHE A 19 6.05 3.20 32.66
CA PHE A 19 5.09 4.07 31.97
C PHE A 19 5.67 4.73 30.73
N ALA A 20 6.92 5.18 30.77
CA ALA A 20 7.59 5.75 29.61
C ALA A 20 7.79 4.72 28.50
N PHE A 21 8.05 3.46 28.84
CA PHE A 21 8.22 2.38 27.87
C PHE A 21 6.92 2.05 27.12
N THR A 22 5.77 2.05 27.80
CA THR A 22 4.49 1.81 27.18
C THR A 22 4.06 2.95 26.25
N SER A 23 4.37 4.20 26.54
CA SER A 23 4.05 5.32 25.67
C SER A 23 4.86 5.30 24.38
N ASP A 24 6.10 4.84 24.39
CA ASP A 24 6.92 4.71 23.19
C ASP A 24 6.36 3.65 22.22
N LEU A 25 5.81 2.54 22.73
CA LEU A 25 5.18 1.52 21.92
C LEU A 25 3.92 2.05 21.18
N TRP A 26 3.15 2.92 21.82
CA TRP A 26 1.99 3.55 21.19
C TRP A 26 2.38 4.56 20.11
N ALA A 27 3.48 5.29 20.29
CA ALA A 27 3.96 6.27 19.32
C ALA A 27 4.49 5.64 18.03
N GLN A 28 4.82 4.34 18.04
CA GLN A 28 5.34 3.61 16.88
C GLN A 28 4.27 2.95 16.02
N GLN A 29 3.00 3.03 16.38
CA GLN A 29 1.92 2.50 15.55
C GLN A 29 1.81 3.27 14.25
N LYS A 30 1.96 2.56 13.13
CA LYS A 30 1.81 3.13 11.80
C LYS A 30 0.34 3.40 11.51
N LYS A 31 0.06 4.54 10.92
CA LYS A 31 -1.29 4.90 10.47
C LYS A 31 -1.47 4.55 9.01
N VAL A 32 -2.69 4.18 8.64
CA VAL A 32 -3.06 4.02 7.24
C VAL A 32 -3.24 5.41 6.64
N THR A 33 -2.50 5.72 5.59
CA THR A 33 -2.57 7.01 4.89
C THR A 33 -2.87 6.78 3.42
N ASP A 34 -3.61 7.71 2.82
CA ASP A 34 -3.89 7.69 1.39
C ASP A 34 -2.62 8.04 0.60
N ILE A 35 -2.44 7.34 -0.52
CA ILE A 35 -1.34 7.65 -1.45
C ILE A 35 -1.79 8.81 -2.33
N GLU A 36 -0.99 9.87 -2.38
CA GLU A 36 -1.28 11.03 -3.22
C GLU A 36 -1.13 10.70 -4.71
N GLY A 37 -1.91 11.37 -5.54
CA GLY A 37 -1.85 11.25 -6.98
C GLY A 37 -2.51 10.00 -7.57
N VAL A 38 -3.16 9.18 -6.75
CA VAL A 38 -3.91 8.01 -7.20
C VAL A 38 -5.39 8.19 -6.89
N GLN A 39 -6.20 8.07 -7.93
CA GLN A 39 -7.65 8.23 -7.81
C GLN A 39 -8.35 7.54 -8.97
N PHE A 40 -9.47 6.88 -8.69
CA PHE A 40 -10.37 6.40 -9.73
C PHE A 40 -11.50 7.39 -9.95
N ASN A 41 -11.86 7.57 -11.22
CA ASN A 41 -12.98 8.38 -11.64
C ASN A 41 -13.99 7.50 -12.39
N THR A 42 -15.11 7.20 -11.73
CA THR A 42 -16.14 6.32 -12.31
C THR A 42 -16.86 6.94 -13.50
N GLY A 43 -16.74 8.24 -13.72
CA GLY A 43 -17.28 8.93 -14.90
C GLY A 43 -16.35 8.95 -16.11
N ALA A 44 -15.11 8.48 -15.96
CA ALA A 44 -14.12 8.44 -17.02
C ALA A 44 -13.98 7.01 -17.60
N SER A 45 -13.32 6.91 -18.76
CA SER A 45 -13.03 5.61 -19.36
C SER A 45 -12.01 4.82 -18.52
N LEU A 46 -11.95 3.51 -18.74
CA LEU A 46 -10.96 2.66 -18.10
C LEU A 46 -9.54 3.09 -18.48
N ALA A 47 -9.32 3.42 -19.76
CA ALA A 47 -8.02 3.92 -20.21
C ALA A 47 -7.60 5.17 -19.45
N ASP A 48 -8.49 6.13 -19.28
CA ASP A 48 -8.21 7.36 -18.56
C ASP A 48 -7.96 7.11 -17.06
N ASN A 49 -8.66 6.14 -16.48
CA ASN A 49 -8.42 5.73 -15.09
C ASN A 49 -7.07 5.06 -14.90
N LEU A 50 -6.56 4.37 -15.90
CA LEU A 50 -5.28 3.66 -15.83
C LEU A 50 -4.07 4.59 -15.99
N LYS A 51 -4.20 5.67 -16.74
CA LYS A 51 -3.09 6.59 -17.03
C LYS A 51 -2.32 7.08 -15.79
N PRO A 52 -2.98 7.47 -14.68
CA PRO A 52 -2.26 7.91 -13.47
C PRO A 52 -1.44 6.80 -12.80
N PHE A 53 -1.70 5.54 -13.14
CA PHE A 53 -1.02 4.40 -12.53
C PHE A 53 0.21 3.93 -13.33
N VAL A 54 0.58 4.62 -14.40
CA VAL A 54 1.81 4.30 -15.14
C VAL A 54 3.01 4.38 -14.19
N GLY A 55 3.83 3.33 -14.18
CA GLY A 55 4.95 3.17 -13.26
C GLY A 55 4.61 2.50 -11.94
N LYS A 56 3.33 2.18 -11.70
CA LYS A 56 2.86 1.57 -10.46
C LYS A 56 2.46 0.11 -10.66
N ASP A 57 2.56 -0.67 -9.59
CA ASP A 57 2.14 -2.06 -9.56
C ASP A 57 0.62 -2.14 -9.55
N VAL A 58 0.05 -2.95 -10.44
CA VAL A 58 -1.40 -3.13 -10.57
C VAL A 58 -1.74 -4.59 -10.79
N PHE A 59 -2.96 -4.96 -10.41
CA PHE A 59 -3.57 -6.25 -10.77
C PHE A 59 -4.62 -5.99 -11.84
N ILE A 60 -4.55 -6.71 -12.95
CA ILE A 60 -5.53 -6.62 -14.03
C ILE A 60 -6.24 -7.96 -14.17
N HIS A 61 -7.54 -7.94 -13.95
CA HIS A 61 -8.42 -9.10 -14.09
C HIS A 61 -9.05 -9.09 -15.46
N LEU A 62 -8.97 -10.21 -16.17
CA LEU A 62 -9.57 -10.37 -17.49
C LEU A 62 -10.91 -11.06 -17.39
N ARG A 63 -11.75 -10.85 -18.40
CA ARG A 63 -13.06 -11.51 -18.50
C ARG A 63 -12.94 -13.03 -18.55
N SER A 64 -11.82 -13.56 -19.03
CA SER A 64 -11.52 -15.00 -19.03
C SER A 64 -11.29 -15.59 -17.64
N GLY A 65 -11.16 -14.76 -16.61
CA GLY A 65 -10.82 -15.17 -15.24
C GLY A 65 -9.33 -15.12 -14.94
N LYS A 66 -8.49 -14.84 -15.94
CA LYS A 66 -7.04 -14.70 -15.73
C LYS A 66 -6.70 -13.36 -15.09
N THR A 67 -5.71 -13.36 -14.20
CA THR A 67 -5.22 -12.15 -13.54
C THR A 67 -3.73 -11.98 -13.84
N PHE A 68 -3.34 -10.76 -14.21
CA PHE A 68 -1.95 -10.37 -14.31
C PHE A 68 -1.62 -9.35 -13.25
N GLN A 69 -0.45 -9.49 -12.63
CA GLN A 69 0.13 -8.49 -11.75
C GLN A 69 1.46 -8.03 -12.34
N GLY A 70 1.64 -6.73 -12.42
CA GLY A 70 2.89 -6.14 -12.92
C GLY A 70 2.84 -4.63 -12.85
N TYR A 71 3.91 -4.00 -13.30
CA TYR A 71 3.98 -2.55 -13.37
C TYR A 71 3.37 -2.07 -14.68
N LEU A 72 2.49 -1.08 -14.57
CA LEU A 72 1.87 -0.48 -15.72
C LEU A 72 2.89 0.37 -16.48
N LYS A 73 3.22 -0.01 -17.70
CA LYS A 73 4.21 0.68 -18.51
C LYS A 73 3.60 1.74 -19.42
N SER A 74 2.50 1.39 -20.07
CA SER A 74 1.83 2.31 -20.99
C SER A 74 0.36 1.97 -21.16
N VAL A 75 -0.43 2.99 -21.46
CA VAL A 75 -1.87 2.88 -21.73
C VAL A 75 -2.15 3.57 -23.07
N GLY A 76 -2.63 2.80 -24.02
CA GLY A 76 -3.08 3.31 -25.32
C GLY A 76 -4.59 3.35 -25.43
N ASN A 77 -5.09 3.57 -26.64
CA ASN A 77 -6.53 3.66 -26.88
C ASN A 77 -7.27 2.34 -26.71
N GLY A 78 -6.62 1.23 -26.97
CA GLY A 78 -7.26 -0.09 -26.85
C GLY A 78 -6.37 -1.15 -26.20
N LEU A 79 -5.13 -0.78 -25.85
CA LEU A 79 -4.12 -1.70 -25.34
C LEU A 79 -3.43 -1.14 -24.10
N VAL A 80 -3.08 -2.06 -23.22
CA VAL A 80 -2.31 -1.76 -21.99
C VAL A 80 -1.12 -2.69 -21.95
N GLN A 81 0.04 -2.15 -21.60
CA GLN A 81 1.26 -2.94 -21.40
C GLN A 81 1.61 -2.99 -19.92
N LEU A 82 1.74 -4.21 -19.39
CA LEU A 82 2.36 -4.45 -18.09
C LEU A 82 3.78 -4.96 -18.30
N GLU A 83 4.69 -4.51 -17.46
CA GLU A 83 6.06 -5.01 -17.43
C GLU A 83 6.37 -5.70 -16.11
N LYS A 84 7.40 -6.54 -16.11
CA LYS A 84 7.88 -7.22 -14.92
C LYS A 84 6.77 -7.97 -14.20
N LEU A 85 6.14 -8.89 -14.92
CA LEU A 85 5.03 -9.66 -14.38
C LEU A 85 5.43 -10.43 -13.14
N ALA A 86 4.60 -10.37 -12.10
CA ALA A 86 4.83 -11.13 -10.87
C ALA A 86 4.84 -12.63 -11.16
N GLY A 87 5.88 -13.32 -10.69
CA GLY A 87 6.10 -14.73 -10.96
C GLY A 87 6.72 -15.03 -12.33
N ARG A 88 6.94 -14.02 -13.17
CA ARG A 88 7.54 -14.14 -14.50
C ARG A 88 8.45 -12.95 -14.77
N ASP A 89 9.57 -12.88 -14.11
CA ASP A 89 10.44 -11.69 -13.97
C ASP A 89 10.87 -11.03 -15.29
N PHE A 90 10.93 -11.80 -16.39
CA PHE A 90 11.38 -11.27 -17.68
C PHE A 90 10.24 -11.10 -18.69
N TYR A 91 8.99 -11.20 -18.24
CA TYR A 91 7.84 -11.18 -19.14
C TYR A 91 7.05 -9.88 -18.98
N ASP A 92 6.63 -9.35 -20.11
CA ASP A 92 5.65 -8.28 -20.21
C ASP A 92 4.34 -8.87 -20.76
N ALA A 93 3.23 -8.19 -20.51
CA ALA A 93 1.93 -8.56 -21.06
C ALA A 93 1.36 -7.39 -21.84
N LEU A 94 0.78 -7.71 -23.01
CA LEU A 94 -0.01 -6.78 -23.79
C LEU A 94 -1.47 -7.21 -23.66
N ILE A 95 -2.31 -6.31 -23.17
CA ILE A 95 -3.69 -6.64 -22.78
C ILE A 95 -4.65 -5.70 -23.52
N ARG A 96 -5.70 -6.26 -24.12
CA ARG A 96 -6.77 -5.45 -24.68
C ARG A 96 -7.64 -4.88 -23.58
N ILE A 97 -7.89 -3.58 -23.61
CA ILE A 97 -8.69 -2.90 -22.60
C ILE A 97 -10.12 -3.49 -22.55
N GLU A 98 -10.68 -3.84 -23.68
CA GLU A 98 -12.03 -4.44 -23.76
C GLU A 98 -12.15 -5.79 -23.05
N ASP A 99 -11.04 -6.50 -22.83
CA ASP A 99 -11.02 -7.78 -22.12
C ASP A 99 -10.84 -7.62 -20.61
N ILE A 100 -10.64 -6.41 -20.13
CA ILE A 100 -10.44 -6.14 -18.70
C ILE A 100 -11.79 -6.07 -18.00
N SER A 101 -11.97 -6.89 -16.97
CA SER A 101 -13.16 -6.86 -16.11
C SER A 101 -12.98 -6.00 -14.87
N ALA A 102 -11.76 -5.92 -14.32
CA ALA A 102 -11.47 -5.12 -13.13
C ALA A 102 -9.98 -4.81 -13.05
N VAL A 103 -9.66 -3.71 -12.36
CA VAL A 103 -8.29 -3.32 -12.05
C VAL A 103 -8.20 -3.03 -10.57
N GLU A 104 -7.16 -3.56 -9.94
CA GLU A 104 -6.84 -3.26 -8.55
C GLU A 104 -5.50 -2.53 -8.48
N ALA A 105 -5.45 -1.49 -7.68
CA ALA A 105 -4.23 -0.73 -7.44
C ALA A 105 -4.15 -0.33 -5.97
N LYS A 106 -2.96 -0.04 -5.49
CA LYS A 106 -2.75 0.34 -4.12
C LYS A 106 -3.11 1.82 -3.92
N PHE A 107 -4.05 2.10 -3.05
CA PHE A 107 -4.52 3.45 -2.73
C PHE A 107 -4.08 3.94 -1.36
N ARG A 108 -3.66 3.04 -0.50
CA ARG A 108 -3.29 3.38 0.88
C ARG A 108 -2.00 2.69 1.27
N ASP A 109 -1.28 3.32 2.16
CA ASP A 109 -0.04 2.78 2.69
C ASP A 109 0.01 2.96 4.21
N MET A 110 0.86 2.18 4.86
CA MET A 110 1.12 2.30 6.29
C MET A 110 2.40 3.10 6.49
N LYS A 111 2.26 4.25 7.11
CA LYS A 111 3.39 5.11 7.44
C LYS A 111 3.52 5.38 8.92
#